data_a4068dfe47c50fc3ee59bc8aa4a20c80
#
_entry.id   a4068dfe47c50fc3ee59bc8aa4a20c80
#
_cell.length_a   1.000
_cell.length_b   1.000
_cell.length_c   1.000
_cell.angle_alpha   90.00
_cell.angle_beta   90.00
_cell.angle_gamma   90.00
#
_symmetry.space_group_name_H-M   'P 1'
#
loop_
_entity.id
_entity.type
_entity.pdbx_description
1 polymer ?
#
loop_
_entity_poly.entity_id
_entity_poly.type
_entity_poly.pdbx_seq_one_letter_code
_entity_poly.pdbx_strand_id
1 'polypeptide(L)'
;VFGVIVGTGTGAGIIVGGRLHEGPNLIAGEWGHAPLPWPDDDERPGPPCYCGRRGCIETFLSGPGLSRSYEAAAGRFLQAHEVAELAAQGDDVAEACMARYERRMAKSLAMVISILDPEVIVLGGGVSNIKRLYDNVPRLWGEFAFSDQLSTKLVQAKHGDSSGVRGAAWLWPPSVAA
;
A
#
# COMPACT_ATOMS: atom_id res chain seq x y z
N VAL A 1 -5.27 -0.90 -14.55
CA VAL A 1 -4.24 -1.29 -13.59
C VAL A 1 -4.01 -0.18 -12.58
N PHE A 2 -3.92 -0.54 -11.31
CA PHE A 2 -3.48 0.36 -10.25
C PHE A 2 -2.15 -0.13 -9.69
N GLY A 3 -1.06 0.58 -10.02
CA GLY A 3 0.29 0.26 -9.54
C GLY A 3 0.56 1.00 -8.23
N VAL A 4 0.87 0.27 -7.16
CA VAL A 4 1.09 0.81 -5.81
C VAL A 4 2.53 0.60 -5.40
N ILE A 5 3.18 1.62 -4.90
CA ILE A 5 4.49 1.52 -4.25
C ILE A 5 4.29 1.74 -2.75
N VAL A 6 4.70 0.75 -1.94
CA VAL A 6 4.74 0.85 -0.48
C VAL A 6 6.16 0.55 0.00
N GLY A 7 6.84 1.60 0.39
CA GLY A 7 8.21 1.57 0.88
C GLY A 7 8.36 2.53 2.06
N THR A 8 9.31 3.49 1.98
CA THR A 8 9.44 4.59 2.94
C THR A 8 8.20 5.49 2.94
N GLY A 9 7.58 5.65 1.76
CA GLY A 9 6.29 6.30 1.58
C GLY A 9 5.27 5.38 0.91
N THR A 10 4.12 5.95 0.53
CA THR A 10 3.04 5.24 -0.17
C THR A 10 2.53 6.10 -1.31
N GLY A 11 2.70 5.63 -2.54
CA GLY A 11 2.23 6.29 -3.75
C GLY A 11 1.65 5.31 -4.75
N ALA A 12 1.07 5.80 -5.83
CA ALA A 12 0.54 4.95 -6.89
C ALA A 12 0.61 5.61 -8.27
N GLY A 13 0.40 4.78 -9.29
CA GLY A 13 0.16 5.20 -10.66
C GLY A 13 -1.04 4.45 -11.25
N ILE A 14 -1.78 5.13 -12.12
CA ILE A 14 -3.02 4.64 -12.70
C ILE A 14 -2.82 4.42 -14.19
N ILE A 15 -3.11 3.21 -14.69
CA ILE A 15 -3.09 2.90 -16.13
C ILE A 15 -4.52 2.59 -16.59
N VAL A 16 -5.00 3.37 -17.54
CA VAL A 16 -6.32 3.20 -18.18
C VAL A 16 -6.11 3.03 -19.68
N GLY A 17 -6.68 1.97 -20.27
CA GLY A 17 -6.53 1.69 -21.70
C GLY A 17 -5.07 1.58 -22.18
N GLY A 18 -4.18 1.06 -21.32
CA GLY A 18 -2.75 0.92 -21.63
C GLY A 18 -1.92 2.22 -21.53
N ARG A 19 -2.52 3.31 -21.04
CA ARG A 19 -1.86 4.62 -20.93
C ARG A 19 -1.83 5.10 -19.48
N LEU A 20 -0.74 5.74 -19.11
CA LEU A 20 -0.63 6.42 -17.81
C LEU A 20 -1.68 7.54 -17.74
N HIS A 21 -2.46 7.53 -16.67
CA HIS A 21 -3.39 8.60 -16.36
C HIS A 21 -2.70 9.62 -15.44
N GLU A 22 -2.36 10.77 -15.98
CA GLU A 22 -1.64 11.82 -15.24
C GLU A 22 -2.60 12.78 -14.54
N GLY A 23 -3.78 13.01 -15.15
CA GLY A 23 -4.73 14.02 -14.72
C GLY A 23 -4.27 15.46 -15.02
N PRO A 24 -5.17 16.45 -14.94
CA PRO A 24 -4.84 17.84 -15.26
C PRO A 24 -3.90 18.49 -14.25
N ASN A 25 -3.83 17.96 -13.02
CA ASN A 25 -2.99 18.48 -11.95
C ASN A 25 -1.70 17.66 -11.74
N LEU A 26 -1.47 16.63 -12.54
CA LEU A 26 -0.33 15.70 -12.46
C LEU A 26 -0.18 15.01 -11.09
N ILE A 27 -1.31 14.79 -10.40
CA ILE A 27 -1.36 14.17 -9.05
C ILE A 27 -2.18 12.88 -9.03
N ALA A 28 -2.49 12.31 -10.19
CA ALA A 28 -3.21 11.06 -10.25
C ALA A 28 -2.38 9.94 -9.62
N GLY A 29 -2.95 9.29 -8.59
CA GLY A 29 -2.24 8.27 -7.83
C GLY A 29 -1.65 8.73 -6.49
N GLU A 30 -1.80 10.00 -6.10
CA GLU A 30 -1.39 10.53 -4.77
C GLU A 30 -2.33 10.03 -3.63
N TRP A 31 -2.79 8.79 -3.73
CA TRP A 31 -3.73 8.17 -2.80
C TRP A 31 -3.16 8.01 -1.38
N GLY A 32 -1.82 7.95 -1.25
CA GLY A 32 -1.14 7.86 0.02
C GLY A 32 -1.44 9.04 0.95
N HIS A 33 -1.81 10.21 0.39
CA HIS A 33 -2.21 11.39 1.14
C HIS A 33 -3.73 11.56 1.30
N ALA A 34 -4.52 10.60 0.80
CA ALA A 34 -5.92 10.49 1.18
C ALA A 34 -6.04 10.02 2.65
N PRO A 35 -7.11 10.40 3.38
CA PRO A 35 -7.33 9.88 4.72
C PRO A 35 -7.57 8.37 4.70
N LEU A 36 -7.17 7.67 5.75
CA LEU A 36 -7.50 6.25 5.91
C LEU A 36 -9.02 6.09 5.85
N PRO A 37 -9.57 5.29 4.91
CA PRO A 37 -11.01 5.09 4.81
C PRO A 37 -11.52 4.24 5.98
N TRP A 38 -12.75 4.53 6.43
CA TRP A 38 -13.42 3.82 7.55
C TRP A 38 -12.49 3.61 8.75
N PRO A 39 -11.86 4.68 9.29
CA PRO A 39 -10.92 4.53 10.40
C PRO A 39 -11.66 4.09 11.65
N ASP A 40 -11.09 3.12 12.37
CA ASP A 40 -11.52 2.71 13.68
C ASP A 40 -11.21 3.83 14.71
N ASP A 41 -11.77 3.77 15.93
CA ASP A 41 -11.63 4.86 16.90
C ASP A 41 -10.18 5.09 17.34
N ASP A 42 -9.39 4.02 17.45
CA ASP A 42 -7.96 4.08 17.76
C ASP A 42 -7.09 4.60 16.59
N GLU A 43 -7.67 4.69 15.38
CA GLU A 43 -7.02 5.23 14.19
C GLU A 43 -7.27 6.74 14.01
N ARG A 44 -8.08 7.36 14.87
CA ARG A 44 -8.41 8.79 14.83
C ARG A 44 -7.70 9.55 15.94
N PRO A 45 -7.18 10.75 15.67
CA PRO A 45 -7.10 11.47 14.39
C PRO A 45 -5.98 10.95 13.47
N GLY A 46 -5.32 9.86 13.84
CA GLY A 46 -4.21 9.25 13.14
C GLY A 46 -2.87 9.99 13.29
N PRO A 47 -1.76 9.38 12.83
CA PRO A 47 -0.43 9.97 12.90
C PRO A 47 -0.31 11.24 12.05
N PRO A 48 0.58 12.18 12.42
CA PRO A 48 0.86 13.35 11.59
C PRO A 48 1.55 12.92 10.30
N CYS A 49 1.19 13.58 9.18
CA CYS A 49 1.78 13.40 7.87
C CYS A 49 2.58 14.66 7.48
N TYR A 50 3.67 14.50 6.74
CA TYR A 50 4.47 15.63 6.27
C TYR A 50 3.69 16.58 5.33
N CYS A 51 2.57 16.12 4.74
CA CYS A 51 1.69 16.98 3.96
C CYS A 51 0.88 17.99 4.80
N GLY A 52 1.09 18.02 6.11
CA GLY A 52 0.42 18.91 7.07
C GLY A 52 -0.90 18.36 7.62
N ARG A 53 -1.38 17.21 7.13
CA ARG A 53 -2.61 16.54 7.60
C ARG A 53 -2.28 15.43 8.60
N ARG A 54 -3.33 14.77 9.10
CA ARG A 54 -3.22 13.59 9.97
C ARG A 54 -4.01 12.43 9.39
N GLY A 55 -3.58 11.20 9.70
CA GLY A 55 -4.33 9.99 9.32
C GLY A 55 -4.30 9.68 7.83
N CYS A 56 -3.31 10.19 7.10
CA CYS A 56 -3.11 9.81 5.70
C CYS A 56 -2.78 8.31 5.59
N ILE A 57 -3.23 7.67 4.52
CA ILE A 57 -2.97 6.24 4.24
C ILE A 57 -1.48 5.90 4.40
N GLU A 58 -0.59 6.75 3.89
CA GLU A 58 0.86 6.57 4.00
C GLU A 58 1.33 6.43 5.44
N THR A 59 0.76 7.17 6.38
CA THR A 59 1.19 7.12 7.79
C THR A 59 0.90 5.78 8.45
N PHE A 60 0.02 4.98 7.87
CA PHE A 60 -0.31 3.63 8.32
C PHE A 60 0.32 2.54 7.47
N LEU A 61 0.35 2.71 6.14
CA LEU A 61 0.74 1.65 5.20
C LEU A 61 2.22 1.67 4.80
N SER A 62 2.95 2.78 4.97
CA SER A 62 4.40 2.76 4.70
C SER A 62 5.14 1.81 5.62
N GLY A 63 6.33 1.35 5.23
CA GLY A 63 7.20 0.56 6.10
C GLY A 63 7.42 1.20 7.47
N PRO A 64 7.80 2.50 7.53
CA PRO A 64 7.85 3.25 8.80
C PRO A 64 6.51 3.28 9.55
N GLY A 65 5.38 3.24 8.86
CA GLY A 65 4.04 3.16 9.49
C GLY A 65 3.84 1.86 10.25
N LEU A 66 4.19 0.72 9.65
CA LEU A 66 4.15 -0.59 10.30
C LEU A 66 5.14 -0.66 11.46
N SER A 67 6.38 -0.18 11.28
CA SER A 67 7.41 -0.13 12.33
C SER A 67 6.94 0.65 13.56
N ARG A 68 6.37 1.84 13.37
CA ARG A 68 5.79 2.66 14.46
C ARG A 68 4.62 1.97 15.16
N SER A 69 3.77 1.28 14.40
CA SER A 69 2.64 0.53 14.98
C SER A 69 3.13 -0.59 15.90
N TYR A 70 4.19 -1.28 15.51
CA TYR A 70 4.82 -2.31 16.32
C TYR A 70 5.55 -1.72 17.54
N GLU A 71 6.33 -0.67 17.34
CA GLU A 71 7.04 0.02 18.43
C GLU A 71 6.09 0.50 19.52
N ALA A 72 4.95 1.06 19.14
CA ALA A 72 3.92 1.49 20.08
C ALA A 72 3.29 0.33 20.87
N ALA A 73 3.19 -0.86 20.28
CA ALA A 73 2.61 -2.04 20.92
C ALA A 73 3.62 -2.83 21.75
N ALA A 74 4.87 -2.96 21.27
CA ALA A 74 5.91 -3.82 21.84
C ALA A 74 6.95 -3.07 22.68
N GLY A 75 6.99 -1.73 22.62
CA GLY A 75 7.98 -0.90 23.31
C GLY A 75 9.39 -1.00 22.71
N ARG A 76 9.55 -1.62 21.53
CA ARG A 76 10.83 -1.74 20.81
C ARG A 76 10.63 -1.54 19.33
N PHE A 77 11.61 -0.93 18.67
CA PHE A 77 11.58 -0.71 17.23
C PHE A 77 12.04 -1.97 16.47
N LEU A 78 11.30 -2.31 15.40
CA LEU A 78 11.68 -3.27 14.37
C LEU A 78 11.35 -2.69 13.00
N GLN A 79 12.11 -3.07 11.97
CA GLN A 79 11.78 -2.78 10.59
C GLN A 79 10.54 -3.58 10.15
N ALA A 80 9.80 -3.07 9.15
CA ALA A 80 8.57 -3.70 8.70
C ALA A 80 8.72 -5.18 8.31
N HIS A 81 9.84 -5.57 7.67
CA HIS A 81 10.10 -6.96 7.33
C HIS A 81 10.36 -7.83 8.56
N GLU A 82 11.07 -7.29 9.56
CA GLU A 82 11.35 -7.99 10.83
C GLU A 82 10.05 -8.23 11.61
N VAL A 83 9.11 -7.26 11.59
CA VAL A 83 7.78 -7.45 12.20
C VAL A 83 7.03 -8.59 11.52
N ALA A 84 7.06 -8.66 10.18
CA ALA A 84 6.41 -9.72 9.43
C ALA A 84 7.06 -11.11 9.68
N GLU A 85 8.38 -11.16 9.79
CA GLU A 85 9.13 -12.38 10.13
C GLU A 85 8.82 -12.85 11.55
N LEU A 86 8.77 -11.93 12.51
CA LEU A 86 8.46 -12.25 13.90
C LEU A 86 7.01 -12.75 14.05
N ALA A 87 6.07 -12.16 13.33
CA ALA A 87 4.69 -12.66 13.27
C ALA A 87 4.62 -14.09 12.71
N ALA A 88 5.40 -14.37 11.65
CA ALA A 88 5.49 -15.73 11.08
C ALA A 88 6.11 -16.76 12.04
N GLN A 89 6.88 -16.31 13.04
CA GLN A 89 7.43 -17.15 14.12
C GLN A 89 6.46 -17.34 15.29
N GLY A 90 5.27 -16.72 15.25
CA GLY A 90 4.24 -16.88 16.26
C GLY A 90 4.28 -15.87 17.40
N ASP A 91 4.91 -14.71 17.23
CA ASP A 91 4.84 -13.63 18.21
C ASP A 91 3.46 -12.95 18.12
N ASP A 92 2.71 -12.98 19.21
CA ASP A 92 1.33 -12.50 19.27
C ASP A 92 1.22 -10.98 19.01
N VAL A 93 2.20 -10.19 19.46
CA VAL A 93 2.19 -8.73 19.27
C VAL A 93 2.45 -8.37 17.81
N ALA A 94 3.43 -9.04 17.19
CA ALA A 94 3.73 -8.86 15.78
C ALA A 94 2.57 -9.34 14.89
N GLU A 95 1.93 -10.46 15.23
CA GLU A 95 0.76 -10.97 14.52
C GLU A 95 -0.42 -9.98 14.60
N ALA A 96 -0.73 -9.45 15.78
CA ALA A 96 -1.76 -8.43 15.96
C ALA A 96 -1.46 -7.14 15.16
N CYS A 97 -0.19 -6.75 15.06
CA CYS A 97 0.24 -5.61 14.24
C CYS A 97 0.07 -5.90 12.74
N MET A 98 0.44 -7.10 12.29
CA MET A 98 0.27 -7.52 10.89
C MET A 98 -1.20 -7.62 10.51
N ALA A 99 -2.05 -8.21 11.34
CA ALA A 99 -3.49 -8.31 11.08
C ALA A 99 -4.14 -6.90 10.94
N ARG A 100 -3.78 -5.96 11.81
CA ARG A 100 -4.22 -4.57 11.71
C ARG A 100 -3.72 -3.88 10.43
N TYR A 101 -2.47 -4.12 10.07
CA TYR A 101 -1.86 -3.60 8.86
C TYR A 101 -2.59 -4.11 7.60
N GLU A 102 -2.85 -5.40 7.54
CA GLU A 102 -3.58 -6.05 6.44
C GLU A 102 -5.00 -5.49 6.29
N ARG A 103 -5.71 -5.30 7.41
CA ARG A 103 -7.03 -4.68 7.43
C ARG A 103 -6.99 -3.22 6.92
N ARG A 104 -5.99 -2.43 7.33
CA ARG A 104 -5.79 -1.05 6.83
C ARG A 104 -5.50 -1.02 5.34
N MET A 105 -4.68 -1.94 4.85
CA MET A 105 -4.41 -2.07 3.42
C MET A 105 -5.67 -2.48 2.66
N ALA A 106 -6.43 -3.44 3.18
CA ALA A 106 -7.67 -3.91 2.57
C ALA A 106 -8.70 -2.77 2.41
N LYS A 107 -8.99 -2.01 3.49
CA LYS A 107 -9.92 -0.88 3.39
C LYS A 107 -9.41 0.23 2.46
N SER A 108 -8.11 0.50 2.43
CA SER A 108 -7.52 1.48 1.52
C SER A 108 -7.62 1.07 0.05
N LEU A 109 -7.36 -0.19 -0.25
CA LEU A 109 -7.49 -0.73 -1.61
C LEU A 109 -8.95 -0.93 -2.03
N ALA A 110 -9.86 -1.28 -1.12
CA ALA A 110 -11.30 -1.36 -1.38
C ALA A 110 -11.88 -0.01 -1.82
N MET A 111 -11.41 1.11 -1.26
CA MET A 111 -11.77 2.45 -1.73
C MET A 111 -11.36 2.65 -3.19
N VAL A 112 -10.15 2.22 -3.56
CA VAL A 112 -9.66 2.29 -4.95
C VAL A 112 -10.48 1.38 -5.87
N ILE A 113 -10.80 0.16 -5.43
CA ILE A 113 -11.66 -0.78 -6.17
C ILE A 113 -13.03 -0.13 -6.43
N SER A 114 -13.64 0.48 -5.41
CA SER A 114 -14.96 1.11 -5.53
C SER A 114 -15.00 2.33 -6.47
N ILE A 115 -13.86 3.00 -6.70
CA ILE A 115 -13.78 4.19 -7.54
C ILE A 115 -13.28 3.86 -8.95
N LEU A 116 -12.30 2.96 -9.05
CA LEU A 116 -11.53 2.73 -10.28
C LEU A 116 -11.80 1.36 -10.91
N ASP A 117 -12.31 0.41 -10.14
CA ASP A 117 -12.57 -0.98 -10.52
C ASP A 117 -11.42 -1.60 -11.34
N PRO A 118 -10.19 -1.63 -10.82
CA PRO A 118 -9.03 -2.11 -11.58
C PRO A 118 -9.06 -3.64 -11.68
N GLU A 119 -8.78 -4.19 -12.83
CA GLU A 119 -8.59 -5.63 -13.03
C GLU A 119 -7.44 -6.18 -12.15
N VAL A 120 -6.39 -5.37 -11.99
CA VAL A 120 -5.20 -5.77 -11.22
C VAL A 120 -4.63 -4.59 -10.43
N ILE A 121 -4.26 -4.86 -9.18
CA ILE A 121 -3.47 -4.00 -8.31
C ILE A 121 -2.08 -4.63 -8.21
N VAL A 122 -1.06 -3.88 -8.61
CA VAL A 122 0.35 -4.32 -8.59
C VAL A 122 1.05 -3.67 -7.41
N LEU A 123 1.51 -4.45 -6.44
CA LEU A 123 2.20 -3.95 -5.26
C LEU A 123 3.73 -4.03 -5.44
N GLY A 124 4.39 -2.89 -5.33
CA GLY A 124 5.85 -2.72 -5.36
C GLY A 124 6.37 -2.04 -4.08
N GLY A 125 7.66 -1.77 -4.04
CA GLY A 125 8.35 -1.27 -2.86
C GLY A 125 8.68 -2.36 -1.84
N GLY A 126 9.43 -2.04 -0.79
CA GLY A 126 9.94 -3.02 0.19
C GLY A 126 8.87 -3.86 0.87
N VAL A 127 7.70 -3.26 1.13
CA VAL A 127 6.55 -3.97 1.73
C VAL A 127 5.97 -5.05 0.82
N SER A 128 6.14 -4.93 -0.50
CA SER A 128 5.69 -5.95 -1.47
C SER A 128 6.33 -7.33 -1.27
N ASN A 129 7.40 -7.42 -0.49
CA ASN A 129 8.08 -8.67 -0.16
C ASN A 129 7.37 -9.46 0.95
N ILE A 130 6.42 -8.87 1.66
CA ILE A 130 5.63 -9.53 2.70
C ILE A 130 4.54 -10.39 2.04
N LYS A 131 4.81 -11.69 1.90
CA LYS A 131 4.00 -12.62 1.09
C LYS A 131 2.56 -12.77 1.56
N ARG A 132 2.33 -12.78 2.86
CA ARG A 132 1.00 -12.95 3.46
C ARG A 132 -0.02 -11.89 3.03
N LEU A 133 0.43 -10.71 2.55
CA LEU A 133 -0.44 -9.65 2.06
C LEU A 133 -1.28 -10.09 0.84
N TYR A 134 -0.71 -10.93 -0.03
CA TYR A 134 -1.38 -11.36 -1.27
C TYR A 134 -2.53 -12.33 -1.02
N ASP A 135 -2.51 -13.04 0.10
CA ASP A 135 -3.59 -13.93 0.51
C ASP A 135 -4.59 -13.22 1.43
N ASN A 136 -4.10 -12.47 2.42
CA ASN A 136 -4.94 -11.92 3.48
C ASN A 136 -5.69 -10.66 3.05
N VAL A 137 -5.04 -9.72 2.35
CA VAL A 137 -5.67 -8.46 1.92
C VAL A 137 -6.87 -8.70 1.00
N PRO A 138 -6.80 -9.59 -0.03
CA PRO A 138 -7.97 -9.90 -0.86
C PRO A 138 -9.13 -10.56 -0.13
N ARG A 139 -8.87 -11.27 0.96
CA ARG A 139 -9.95 -11.85 1.79
C ARG A 139 -10.69 -10.79 2.61
N LEU A 140 -10.01 -9.69 2.95
CA LEU A 140 -10.55 -8.64 3.81
C LEU A 140 -11.23 -7.51 3.04
N TRP A 141 -10.79 -7.19 1.82
CA TRP A 141 -11.33 -6.01 1.11
C TRP A 141 -12.80 -6.12 0.72
N GLY A 142 -13.35 -7.36 0.62
CA GLY A 142 -14.78 -7.58 0.40
C GLY A 142 -15.67 -7.03 1.52
N GLU A 143 -15.14 -6.84 2.73
CA GLU A 143 -15.86 -6.22 3.84
C GLU A 143 -16.12 -4.72 3.59
N PHE A 144 -15.35 -4.08 2.71
CA PHE A 144 -15.34 -2.64 2.49
C PHE A 144 -15.78 -2.23 1.08
N ALA A 145 -15.67 -3.12 0.11
CA ALA A 145 -16.08 -2.83 -1.26
C ALA A 145 -17.57 -3.14 -1.46
N PHE A 146 -18.27 -2.27 -2.19
CA PHE A 146 -19.67 -2.46 -2.52
C PHE A 146 -19.83 -3.44 -3.70
N SER A 147 -19.61 -4.73 -3.45
CA SER A 147 -19.82 -5.79 -4.44
C SER A 147 -19.87 -7.14 -3.76
N ASP A 148 -20.78 -8.02 -4.20
CA ASP A 148 -20.86 -9.41 -3.74
C ASP A 148 -19.74 -10.28 -4.31
N GLN A 149 -19.11 -9.86 -5.40
CA GLN A 149 -17.99 -10.54 -6.06
C GLN A 149 -16.94 -9.56 -6.53
N LEU A 150 -15.69 -9.77 -6.11
CA LEU A 150 -14.55 -8.98 -6.54
C LEU A 150 -13.58 -9.87 -7.33
N SER A 151 -13.35 -9.51 -8.59
CA SER A 151 -12.40 -10.21 -9.48
C SER A 151 -11.02 -9.53 -9.53
N THR A 152 -10.88 -8.37 -8.91
CA THR A 152 -9.60 -7.65 -8.81
C THR A 152 -8.53 -8.54 -8.20
N LYS A 153 -7.33 -8.55 -8.81
CA LYS A 153 -6.19 -9.33 -8.33
C LYS A 153 -5.17 -8.43 -7.65
N LEU A 154 -4.64 -8.86 -6.51
CA LEU A 154 -3.46 -8.25 -5.90
C LEU A 154 -2.23 -9.08 -6.26
N VAL A 155 -1.25 -8.47 -6.92
CA VAL A 155 -0.05 -9.17 -7.39
C VAL A 155 1.22 -8.42 -7.04
N GLN A 156 2.32 -9.15 -6.85
CA GLN A 156 3.63 -8.55 -6.64
C GLN A 156 4.18 -7.98 -7.96
N ALA A 157 4.86 -6.83 -7.87
CA ALA A 157 5.56 -6.26 -9.01
C ALA A 157 6.61 -7.23 -9.56
N LYS A 158 6.59 -7.49 -10.86
CA LYS A 158 7.49 -8.44 -11.54
C LYS A 158 8.98 -8.14 -11.31
N HIS A 159 9.33 -6.87 -11.13
CA HIS A 159 10.72 -6.42 -10.95
C HIS A 159 11.05 -6.12 -9.48
N GLY A 160 10.25 -6.63 -8.54
CA GLY A 160 10.49 -6.50 -7.10
C GLY A 160 10.33 -5.07 -6.59
N ASP A 161 11.06 -4.77 -5.51
CA ASP A 161 11.02 -3.50 -4.79
C ASP A 161 11.56 -2.31 -5.59
N SER A 162 12.45 -2.56 -6.56
CA SER A 162 13.09 -1.54 -7.41
C SER A 162 12.26 -1.14 -8.64
N SER A 163 10.99 -1.59 -8.73
CA SER A 163 10.11 -1.31 -9.89
C SER A 163 9.93 0.19 -10.17
N GLY A 164 9.91 1.03 -9.12
CA GLY A 164 9.79 2.48 -9.25
C GLY A 164 11.00 3.11 -9.94
N VAL A 165 12.22 2.71 -9.60
CA VAL A 165 13.47 3.19 -10.23
C VAL A 165 13.50 2.79 -11.71
N ARG A 166 13.10 1.55 -12.03
CA ARG A 166 12.99 1.09 -13.40
C ARG A 166 11.95 1.90 -14.19
N GLY A 167 10.78 2.16 -13.59
CA GLY A 167 9.75 2.99 -14.19
C GLY A 167 10.24 4.39 -14.50
N ALA A 168 10.96 5.02 -13.59
CA ALA A 168 11.57 6.34 -13.80
C ALA A 168 12.58 6.32 -14.98
N ALA A 169 13.39 5.26 -15.10
CA ALA A 169 14.32 5.12 -16.21
C ALA A 169 13.62 5.01 -17.58
N TRP A 170 12.40 4.47 -17.63
CA TRP A 170 11.60 4.36 -18.85
C TRP A 170 10.97 5.68 -19.32
N LEU A 171 11.01 6.72 -18.53
CA LEU A 171 10.55 8.07 -18.94
C LEU A 171 11.50 8.70 -19.97
N TRP A 172 12.73 8.20 -20.08
CA TRP A 172 13.69 8.64 -21.09
C TRP A 172 13.68 7.68 -22.28
N PRO A 173 13.55 8.19 -23.52
CA PRO A 173 13.70 7.33 -24.68
C PRO A 173 15.11 6.72 -24.67
N PRO A 174 15.28 5.47 -25.19
CA PRO A 174 16.60 4.90 -25.37
C PRO A 174 17.44 5.90 -26.17
N SER A 175 18.62 6.26 -25.65
CA SER A 175 19.55 7.06 -26.44
C SER A 175 19.81 6.30 -27.74
N VAL A 176 19.43 6.89 -28.86
CA VAL A 176 19.84 6.38 -30.16
C VAL A 176 21.37 6.46 -30.13
N ALA A 177 22.03 5.32 -30.00
CA ALA A 177 23.48 5.25 -30.10
C ALA A 177 23.82 5.77 -31.49
N ALA A 178 24.50 6.92 -31.53
CA ALA A 178 25.04 7.51 -32.75
C ALA A 178 26.22 6.70 -33.25
#